data_ad25b86c046a7611d3c13960cd1e2bae
#
_entry.id   ad25b86c046a7611d3c13960cd1e2bae
#
_cell.length_a   1.000
_cell.length_b   1.000
_cell.length_c   1.000
_cell.angle_alpha   90.00
_cell.angle_beta   90.00
_cell.angle_gamma   90.00
#
_symmetry.space_group_name_H-M   'P 1'
#
loop_
_entity.id
_entity.type
_entity.pdbx_description
1 polymer ?
#
loop_
_entity_poly.entity_id
_entity_poly.type
_entity_poly.pdbx_seq_one_letter_code
_entity_poly.pdbx_strand_id
1 'polypeptide(L)'
;AWYANMEQIGVYGTILSVINLVGIYISYLLLLKQEKRQSDYADKICSLFHQRDCNNILELPAAKIGFFSWSEIGLGYFIANLLLIILLPNYISYQAIINVFALPYTVWSVWYQYKKVRQWCMLCLIVQVLLWAIFLTNILGVCFNESPLSIIPSISIGSFYVFIVLLINISTMKIAHSNRLELLEQGFTALKNSDDVFKALLKSQPYFETQDTTKIVFGNPKAKLKVTILTNPHCEPCGQMHTRVKKMLAINADKLCVQYIFSAFSDDLLDSNRFLIATYLNGKSGEIDEIYKDWYEKGKYHSDDFIAKYNFSFEGVEEELEKHEQWKRYTHLVATPTILVNGYLLPPQYTIENLSFFLDTDI
;
A
#
# COMPACT_ATOMS: atom_id res chain seq x y z
N ALA A 1 -40.79 -7.01 -8.86
CA ALA A 1 -40.24 -8.39 -8.78
C ALA A 1 -40.03 -8.83 -7.32
N TRP A 2 -39.36 -8.05 -6.46
CA TRP A 2 -39.07 -8.45 -5.07
C TRP A 2 -40.35 -8.64 -4.22
N TYR A 3 -41.33 -7.73 -4.29
CA TYR A 3 -42.61 -7.83 -3.55
C TYR A 3 -43.47 -9.01 -4.00
N ALA A 4 -43.54 -9.30 -5.30
CA ALA A 4 -44.29 -10.42 -5.83
C ALA A 4 -43.69 -11.77 -5.42
N ASN A 5 -42.37 -11.89 -5.29
CA ASN A 5 -41.72 -13.09 -4.81
C ASN A 5 -41.89 -13.31 -3.29
N MET A 6 -42.00 -12.24 -2.51
CA MET A 6 -42.22 -12.34 -1.06
C MET A 6 -43.61 -12.88 -0.68
N GLU A 7 -44.65 -12.63 -1.46
CA GLU A 7 -45.97 -13.26 -1.25
C GLU A 7 -45.95 -14.77 -1.50
N GLN A 8 -45.08 -15.27 -2.40
CA GLN A 8 -44.93 -16.68 -2.66
C GLN A 8 -44.05 -17.43 -1.63
N ILE A 9 -43.14 -16.73 -0.95
CA ILE A 9 -42.21 -17.37 0.00
C ILE A 9 -42.87 -17.76 1.30
N GLY A 10 -43.92 -17.08 1.74
CA GLY A 10 -44.60 -17.36 3.02
C GLY A 10 -43.75 -17.09 4.25
N VAL A 11 -44.28 -17.43 5.41
CA VAL A 11 -43.63 -17.21 6.71
C VAL A 11 -42.31 -17.96 6.83
N TYR A 12 -42.23 -19.19 6.34
CA TYR A 12 -41.01 -20.02 6.43
C TYR A 12 -39.85 -19.48 5.60
N GLY A 13 -40.13 -18.98 4.39
CA GLY A 13 -39.13 -18.33 3.56
C GLY A 13 -38.56 -17.05 4.18
N THR A 14 -39.41 -16.30 4.90
CA THR A 14 -38.97 -15.11 5.65
C THR A 14 -38.06 -15.51 6.82
N ILE A 15 -38.42 -16.56 7.57
CA ILE A 15 -37.59 -17.08 8.66
C ILE A 15 -36.23 -17.57 8.13
N LEU A 16 -36.23 -18.35 7.03
CA LEU A 16 -35.01 -18.83 6.38
C LEU A 16 -34.12 -17.66 5.93
N SER A 17 -34.71 -16.61 5.37
CA SER A 17 -33.95 -15.41 4.95
C SER A 17 -33.26 -14.71 6.12
N VAL A 18 -33.96 -14.55 7.26
CA VAL A 18 -33.40 -13.98 8.48
C VAL A 18 -32.25 -14.84 9.04
N ILE A 19 -32.43 -16.16 9.10
CA ILE A 19 -31.40 -17.08 9.60
C ILE A 19 -30.14 -16.99 8.68
N ASN A 20 -30.34 -16.95 7.35
CA ASN A 20 -29.23 -16.86 6.41
C ASN A 20 -28.50 -15.49 6.52
N LEU A 21 -29.23 -14.38 6.74
CA LEU A 21 -28.59 -13.07 7.00
C LEU A 21 -27.72 -13.10 8.25
N VAL A 22 -28.20 -13.69 9.34
CA VAL A 22 -27.40 -13.88 10.55
C VAL A 22 -26.20 -14.79 10.25
N GLY A 23 -26.39 -15.86 9.48
CA GLY A 23 -25.31 -16.75 9.04
C GLY A 23 -24.23 -16.07 8.23
N ILE A 24 -24.62 -15.18 7.30
CA ILE A 24 -23.68 -14.33 6.54
C ILE A 24 -22.84 -13.47 7.49
N TYR A 25 -23.49 -12.78 8.43
CA TYR A 25 -22.79 -11.92 9.37
C TYR A 25 -21.80 -12.69 10.25
N ILE A 26 -22.20 -13.83 10.83
CA ILE A 26 -21.32 -14.65 11.67
C ILE A 26 -20.16 -15.25 10.86
N SER A 27 -20.44 -15.76 9.66
CA SER A 27 -19.38 -16.30 8.77
C SER A 27 -18.41 -15.22 8.30
N TYR A 28 -18.88 -14.00 8.08
CA TYR A 28 -18.02 -12.85 7.80
C TYR A 28 -17.10 -12.50 8.98
N LEU A 29 -17.63 -12.53 10.22
CA LEU A 29 -16.80 -12.33 11.41
C LEU A 29 -15.74 -13.43 11.58
N LEU A 30 -16.08 -14.69 11.28
CA LEU A 30 -15.11 -15.80 11.24
C LEU A 30 -14.00 -15.55 10.22
N LEU A 31 -14.36 -15.05 9.05
CA LEU A 31 -13.41 -14.74 7.99
C LEU A 31 -12.46 -13.61 8.40
N LEU A 32 -12.97 -12.52 8.99
CA LEU A 32 -12.14 -11.43 9.53
C LEU A 32 -11.14 -11.94 10.56
N LYS A 33 -11.57 -12.82 11.46
CA LYS A 33 -10.68 -13.45 12.46
C LYS A 33 -9.61 -14.32 11.82
N GLN A 34 -9.97 -15.09 10.81
CA GLN A 34 -9.02 -15.93 10.07
C GLN A 34 -7.95 -15.12 9.35
N GLU A 35 -8.32 -13.94 8.81
CA GLU A 35 -7.42 -12.98 8.17
C GLU A 35 -6.64 -12.10 9.18
N LYS A 36 -6.73 -12.40 10.49
CA LYS A 36 -6.09 -11.64 11.59
C LYS A 36 -6.46 -10.15 11.60
N ARG A 37 -7.63 -9.82 11.07
CA ARG A 37 -8.15 -8.45 11.13
C ARG A 37 -8.73 -8.17 12.50
N GLN A 38 -8.40 -7.04 13.09
CA GLN A 38 -9.03 -6.57 14.32
C GLN A 38 -10.50 -6.29 14.06
N SER A 39 -11.37 -6.91 14.85
CA SER A 39 -12.80 -6.68 14.82
C SER A 39 -13.34 -6.71 16.24
N ASP A 40 -13.68 -5.53 16.77
CA ASP A 40 -14.21 -5.38 18.13
C ASP A 40 -15.45 -6.25 18.37
N TYR A 41 -16.28 -6.45 17.34
CA TYR A 41 -17.48 -7.30 17.44
C TYR A 41 -17.14 -8.79 17.52
N ALA A 42 -16.19 -9.26 16.72
CA ALA A 42 -15.73 -10.65 16.77
C ALA A 42 -15.04 -10.92 18.11
N ASP A 43 -14.24 -9.98 18.61
CA ASP A 43 -13.57 -10.08 19.91
C ASP A 43 -14.55 -10.09 21.06
N LYS A 44 -15.59 -9.24 21.05
CA LYS A 44 -16.66 -9.25 22.05
C LYS A 44 -17.43 -10.58 22.08
N ILE A 45 -17.76 -11.15 20.92
CA ILE A 45 -18.47 -12.45 20.87
C ILE A 45 -17.56 -13.56 21.36
N CYS A 46 -16.28 -13.57 20.97
CA CYS A 46 -15.32 -14.56 21.44
C CYS A 46 -15.05 -14.46 22.95
N SER A 47 -15.09 -13.26 23.53
CA SER A 47 -14.82 -13.01 24.95
C SER A 47 -16.01 -13.30 25.90
N LEU A 48 -17.23 -13.50 25.37
CA LEU A 48 -18.39 -13.81 26.13
C LEU A 48 -18.24 -15.09 27.03
N PHE A 49 -17.30 -15.97 26.66
CA PHE A 49 -16.98 -17.18 27.39
C PHE A 49 -15.49 -17.19 27.79
N HIS A 50 -15.20 -16.89 29.03
CA HIS A 50 -13.86 -16.86 29.62
C HIS A 50 -13.00 -18.07 29.22
N GLN A 51 -11.74 -17.82 28.80
CA GLN A 51 -10.69 -18.80 28.46
C GLN A 51 -10.69 -19.41 27.05
N ARG A 52 -11.21 -18.75 25.98
CA ARG A 52 -11.31 -19.41 24.68
C ARG A 52 -10.85 -18.48 23.54
N ASP A 53 -9.83 -18.90 22.85
CA ASP A 53 -9.25 -18.16 21.74
C ASP A 53 -9.72 -18.75 20.39
N CYS A 54 -10.59 -18.01 19.68
CA CYS A 54 -11.04 -18.43 18.35
C CYS A 54 -9.89 -18.51 17.33
N ASN A 55 -8.81 -17.75 17.53
CA ASN A 55 -7.70 -17.68 16.57
C ASN A 55 -6.99 -19.02 16.41
N ASN A 56 -6.75 -19.73 17.53
CA ASN A 56 -6.03 -21.01 17.51
C ASN A 56 -6.73 -22.08 16.67
N ILE A 57 -8.07 -22.09 16.63
CA ILE A 57 -8.83 -23.10 15.88
C ILE A 57 -8.83 -22.79 14.37
N LEU A 58 -8.91 -21.50 14.01
CA LEU A 58 -8.98 -21.07 12.61
C LEU A 58 -7.64 -21.19 11.86
N GLU A 59 -6.52 -21.26 12.59
CA GLU A 59 -5.18 -21.45 12.02
C GLU A 59 -4.82 -22.92 11.78
N LEU A 60 -5.57 -23.86 12.32
CA LEU A 60 -5.27 -25.28 12.18
C LEU A 60 -5.44 -25.75 10.71
N PRO A 61 -4.62 -26.71 10.26
CA PRO A 61 -4.81 -27.33 8.94
C PRO A 61 -6.20 -27.89 8.71
N ALA A 62 -6.88 -28.37 9.78
CA ALA A 62 -8.24 -28.87 9.74
C ALA A 62 -9.30 -27.76 9.51
N ALA A 63 -8.95 -26.49 9.66
CA ALA A 63 -9.82 -25.36 9.32
C ALA A 63 -9.94 -25.13 7.81
N LYS A 64 -9.23 -25.91 6.97
CA LYS A 64 -9.22 -25.79 5.50
C LYS A 64 -9.47 -27.14 4.84
N ILE A 65 -10.11 -27.08 3.67
CA ILE A 65 -10.20 -28.20 2.71
C ILE A 65 -9.50 -27.75 1.43
N GLY A 66 -8.29 -28.27 1.17
CA GLY A 66 -7.48 -27.82 0.05
C GLY A 66 -7.21 -26.32 0.11
N PHE A 67 -7.72 -25.58 -0.87
CA PHE A 67 -7.54 -24.12 -0.98
C PHE A 67 -8.63 -23.32 -0.26
N PHE A 68 -9.71 -23.97 0.18
CA PHE A 68 -10.86 -23.32 0.79
C PHE A 68 -10.84 -23.42 2.31
N SER A 69 -11.16 -22.33 2.98
CA SER A 69 -11.42 -22.35 4.41
C SER A 69 -12.88 -22.68 4.70
N TRP A 70 -13.16 -23.29 5.86
CA TRP A 70 -14.53 -23.52 6.31
C TRP A 70 -15.33 -22.22 6.50
N SER A 71 -14.63 -21.11 6.81
CA SER A 71 -15.25 -19.78 6.92
C SER A 71 -15.73 -19.28 5.56
N GLU A 72 -14.95 -19.47 4.50
CA GLU A 72 -15.35 -19.12 3.11
C GLU A 72 -16.49 -19.99 2.62
N ILE A 73 -16.43 -21.31 2.86
CA ILE A 73 -17.48 -22.23 2.50
C ILE A 73 -18.79 -21.88 3.23
N GLY A 74 -18.72 -21.59 4.52
CA GLY A 74 -19.88 -21.18 5.31
C GLY A 74 -20.50 -19.87 4.83
N LEU A 75 -19.67 -18.86 4.56
CA LEU A 75 -20.12 -17.59 4.01
C LEU A 75 -20.80 -17.79 2.64
N GLY A 76 -20.18 -18.56 1.75
CA GLY A 76 -20.73 -18.89 0.43
C GLY A 76 -22.05 -19.64 0.51
N TYR A 77 -22.15 -20.58 1.42
CA TYR A 77 -23.36 -21.33 1.67
C TYR A 77 -24.54 -20.44 2.07
N PHE A 78 -24.36 -19.55 3.06
CA PHE A 78 -25.44 -18.66 3.51
C PHE A 78 -25.81 -17.61 2.44
N ILE A 79 -24.82 -17.08 1.70
CA ILE A 79 -25.10 -16.15 0.58
C ILE A 79 -25.87 -16.86 -0.53
N ALA A 80 -25.43 -18.05 -0.93
CA ALA A 80 -26.11 -18.82 -1.97
C ALA A 80 -27.54 -19.18 -1.58
N ASN A 81 -27.75 -19.59 -0.33
CA ASN A 81 -29.11 -19.83 0.20
C ASN A 81 -29.99 -18.60 0.11
N LEU A 82 -29.50 -17.45 0.58
CA LEU A 82 -30.28 -16.22 0.57
C LEU A 82 -30.63 -15.80 -0.86
N LEU A 83 -29.67 -15.86 -1.78
CA LEU A 83 -29.89 -15.55 -3.19
C LEU A 83 -30.90 -16.51 -3.83
N LEU A 84 -30.82 -17.79 -3.51
CA LEU A 84 -31.75 -18.79 -4.04
C LEU A 84 -33.17 -18.53 -3.55
N ILE A 85 -33.37 -18.26 -2.24
CA ILE A 85 -34.68 -17.95 -1.67
C ILE A 85 -35.29 -16.70 -2.34
N ILE A 86 -34.49 -15.65 -2.57
CA ILE A 86 -34.97 -14.38 -3.13
C ILE A 86 -35.22 -14.45 -4.63
N LEU A 87 -34.29 -15.05 -5.38
CA LEU A 87 -34.31 -15.02 -6.85
C LEU A 87 -35.07 -16.21 -7.46
N LEU A 88 -35.03 -17.37 -6.80
CA LEU A 88 -35.51 -18.63 -7.33
C LEU A 88 -36.32 -19.42 -6.26
N PRO A 89 -37.41 -18.85 -5.69
CA PRO A 89 -38.16 -19.47 -4.60
C PRO A 89 -38.70 -20.87 -4.94
N ASN A 90 -39.02 -21.17 -6.20
CA ASN A 90 -39.47 -22.46 -6.65
C ASN A 90 -38.45 -23.61 -6.48
N TYR A 91 -37.19 -23.27 -6.16
CA TYR A 91 -36.12 -24.25 -5.97
C TYR A 91 -35.72 -24.42 -4.49
N ILE A 92 -36.57 -23.99 -3.57
CA ILE A 92 -36.29 -24.06 -2.11
C ILE A 92 -36.06 -25.50 -1.63
N SER A 93 -36.70 -26.50 -2.27
CA SER A 93 -36.49 -27.93 -1.98
C SER A 93 -35.03 -28.36 -2.18
N TYR A 94 -34.34 -27.79 -3.17
CA TYR A 94 -32.93 -28.10 -3.44
C TYR A 94 -32.03 -27.51 -2.33
N GLN A 95 -32.35 -26.31 -1.84
CA GLN A 95 -31.67 -25.71 -0.70
C GLN A 95 -31.84 -26.56 0.57
N ALA A 96 -33.05 -27.11 0.79
CA ALA A 96 -33.31 -28.01 1.91
C ALA A 96 -32.44 -29.28 1.84
N ILE A 97 -32.29 -29.87 0.66
CA ILE A 97 -31.43 -31.04 0.45
C ILE A 97 -29.95 -30.71 0.66
N ILE A 98 -29.47 -29.61 0.11
CA ILE A 98 -28.08 -29.17 0.33
C ILE A 98 -27.81 -28.96 1.83
N ASN A 99 -28.78 -28.42 2.58
CA ASN A 99 -28.66 -28.29 4.04
C ASN A 99 -28.48 -29.65 4.72
N VAL A 100 -29.21 -30.70 4.33
CA VAL A 100 -29.03 -32.06 4.86
C VAL A 100 -27.61 -32.56 4.67
N PHE A 101 -26.99 -32.30 3.50
CA PHE A 101 -25.59 -32.65 3.25
C PHE A 101 -24.57 -31.81 4.06
N ALA A 102 -24.97 -30.63 4.53
CA ALA A 102 -24.14 -29.82 5.40
C ALA A 102 -24.14 -30.26 6.88
N LEU A 103 -25.19 -30.98 7.35
CA LEU A 103 -25.32 -31.38 8.75
C LEU A 103 -24.20 -32.30 9.26
N PRO A 104 -23.68 -33.29 8.52
CA PRO A 104 -22.56 -34.12 8.99
C PRO A 104 -21.34 -33.30 9.40
N TYR A 105 -21.08 -32.18 8.72
CA TYR A 105 -20.02 -31.25 9.08
C TYR A 105 -20.21 -30.69 10.51
N THR A 106 -21.45 -30.44 10.93
CA THR A 106 -21.72 -29.89 12.28
C THR A 106 -21.26 -30.86 13.37
N VAL A 107 -21.56 -32.14 13.20
CA VAL A 107 -21.15 -33.21 14.14
C VAL A 107 -19.63 -33.36 14.15
N TRP A 108 -19.01 -33.40 12.98
CA TRP A 108 -17.55 -33.48 12.86
C TRP A 108 -16.85 -32.27 13.49
N SER A 109 -17.34 -31.06 13.24
CA SER A 109 -16.76 -29.82 13.78
C SER A 109 -16.82 -29.77 15.31
N VAL A 110 -17.96 -30.13 15.91
CA VAL A 110 -18.11 -30.18 17.38
C VAL A 110 -17.20 -31.26 17.97
N TRP A 111 -17.18 -32.47 17.37
CA TRP A 111 -16.31 -33.55 17.81
C TRP A 111 -14.83 -33.15 17.75
N TYR A 112 -14.40 -32.49 16.66
CA TYR A 112 -13.02 -32.05 16.48
C TYR A 112 -12.60 -31.02 17.53
N GLN A 113 -13.44 -30.03 17.80
CA GLN A 113 -13.21 -29.03 18.85
C GLN A 113 -13.12 -29.67 20.25
N TYR A 114 -14.00 -30.63 20.55
CA TYR A 114 -14.03 -31.32 21.84
C TYR A 114 -12.85 -32.26 22.05
N LYS A 115 -12.57 -33.15 21.09
CA LYS A 115 -11.59 -34.25 21.24
C LYS A 115 -10.16 -33.86 20.87
N LYS A 116 -9.98 -33.14 19.76
CA LYS A 116 -8.66 -32.84 19.20
C LYS A 116 -8.07 -31.55 19.70
N VAL A 117 -8.80 -30.46 19.62
CA VAL A 117 -8.31 -29.12 19.97
C VAL A 117 -8.48 -28.81 21.44
N ARG A 118 -9.53 -29.38 22.06
CA ARG A 118 -9.95 -29.11 23.44
C ARG A 118 -10.20 -27.63 23.72
N GLN A 119 -10.55 -26.90 22.71
CA GLN A 119 -10.94 -25.48 22.74
C GLN A 119 -12.21 -25.29 21.93
N TRP A 120 -13.00 -24.29 22.31
CA TRP A 120 -14.28 -24.02 21.68
C TRP A 120 -14.24 -22.68 20.92
N CYS A 121 -14.65 -22.67 19.67
CA CYS A 121 -14.86 -21.46 18.91
C CYS A 121 -16.35 -21.10 18.93
N MET A 122 -16.70 -20.00 19.63
CA MET A 122 -18.11 -19.60 19.77
C MET A 122 -18.75 -19.26 18.43
N LEU A 123 -18.05 -18.54 17.55
CA LEU A 123 -18.57 -18.24 16.22
C LEU A 123 -18.83 -19.50 15.40
N CYS A 124 -17.95 -20.52 15.51
CA CYS A 124 -18.17 -21.80 14.86
C CYS A 124 -19.40 -22.51 15.42
N LEU A 125 -19.62 -22.52 16.74
CA LEU A 125 -20.80 -23.12 17.36
C LEU A 125 -22.10 -22.43 16.94
N ILE A 126 -22.10 -21.10 16.83
CA ILE A 126 -23.25 -20.36 16.31
C ILE A 126 -23.60 -20.79 14.89
N VAL A 127 -22.61 -20.97 14.02
CA VAL A 127 -22.84 -21.50 12.66
C VAL A 127 -23.50 -22.87 12.71
N GLN A 128 -23.10 -23.79 13.61
CA GLN A 128 -23.71 -25.10 13.77
C GLN A 128 -25.19 -24.97 14.16
N VAL A 129 -25.49 -24.11 15.13
CA VAL A 129 -26.87 -23.85 15.58
C VAL A 129 -27.72 -23.31 14.41
N LEU A 130 -27.17 -22.39 13.63
CA LEU A 130 -27.89 -21.85 12.44
C LEU A 130 -28.18 -22.93 11.39
N LEU A 131 -27.25 -23.85 11.12
CA LEU A 131 -27.45 -24.95 10.18
C LEU A 131 -28.60 -25.88 10.63
N TRP A 132 -28.69 -26.18 11.95
CA TRP A 132 -29.78 -26.93 12.53
C TRP A 132 -31.11 -26.14 12.53
N ALA A 133 -31.07 -24.83 12.76
CA ALA A 133 -32.25 -23.98 12.68
C ALA A 133 -32.82 -23.94 11.23
N ILE A 134 -31.96 -23.86 10.22
CA ILE A 134 -32.37 -23.97 8.81
C ILE A 134 -33.03 -25.33 8.55
N PHE A 135 -32.44 -26.42 9.03
CA PHE A 135 -32.97 -27.76 8.85
C PHE A 135 -34.37 -27.91 9.48
N LEU A 136 -34.54 -27.48 10.72
CA LEU A 136 -35.84 -27.50 11.39
C LEU A 136 -36.90 -26.67 10.65
N THR A 137 -36.51 -25.47 10.17
CA THR A 137 -37.41 -24.62 9.41
C THR A 137 -37.81 -25.28 8.08
N ASN A 138 -36.89 -25.96 7.41
CA ASN A 138 -37.18 -26.69 6.18
C ASN A 138 -38.15 -27.85 6.42
N ILE A 139 -38.06 -28.58 7.55
CA ILE A 139 -39.01 -29.62 7.91
C ILE A 139 -40.40 -29.05 8.19
N LEU A 140 -40.47 -28.02 9.03
CA LEU A 140 -41.74 -27.37 9.42
C LEU A 140 -42.45 -26.70 8.24
N GLY A 141 -41.68 -26.12 7.31
CA GLY A 141 -42.17 -25.48 6.09
C GLY A 141 -42.53 -26.46 4.99
N VAL A 142 -42.36 -27.77 5.21
CA VAL A 142 -42.61 -28.84 4.22
C VAL A 142 -41.85 -28.61 2.90
N CYS A 143 -40.69 -27.94 3.01
CA CYS A 143 -39.88 -27.53 1.84
C CYS A 143 -39.34 -28.71 1.02
N PHE A 144 -39.44 -29.92 1.51
CA PHE A 144 -39.01 -31.16 0.81
C PHE A 144 -40.02 -31.68 -0.22
N ASN A 145 -41.27 -31.20 -0.20
CA ASN A 145 -42.36 -31.77 -0.98
C ASN A 145 -42.68 -31.02 -2.30
N GLU A 146 -42.05 -29.88 -2.54
CA GLU A 146 -42.55 -28.94 -3.55
C GLU A 146 -42.10 -29.22 -4.99
N SER A 147 -41.16 -30.12 -5.24
CA SER A 147 -40.78 -30.46 -6.65
C SER A 147 -40.13 -31.83 -6.80
N PRO A 148 -40.41 -32.57 -7.88
CA PRO A 148 -39.64 -33.76 -8.22
C PRO A 148 -38.18 -33.35 -8.50
N LEU A 149 -37.23 -34.02 -7.84
CA LEU A 149 -35.82 -33.82 -8.08
C LEU A 149 -35.48 -34.11 -9.53
N SER A 150 -35.03 -33.13 -10.25
CA SER A 150 -34.53 -33.27 -11.63
C SER A 150 -33.00 -33.12 -11.66
N ILE A 151 -32.33 -33.87 -12.49
CA ILE A 151 -30.86 -33.89 -12.60
C ILE A 151 -30.33 -32.54 -13.04
N ILE A 152 -30.95 -31.88 -14.01
CA ILE A 152 -30.49 -30.61 -14.58
C ILE A 152 -30.49 -29.48 -13.53
N PRO A 153 -31.62 -29.19 -12.81
CA PRO A 153 -31.62 -28.21 -11.73
C PRO A 153 -30.66 -28.55 -10.60
N SER A 154 -30.49 -29.83 -10.24
CA SER A 154 -29.54 -30.24 -9.18
C SER A 154 -28.11 -29.85 -9.54
N ILE A 155 -27.68 -30.13 -10.77
CA ILE A 155 -26.35 -29.75 -11.26
C ILE A 155 -26.20 -28.20 -11.30
N SER A 156 -27.22 -27.50 -11.81
CA SER A 156 -27.21 -26.06 -11.96
C SER A 156 -27.10 -25.35 -10.59
N ILE A 157 -27.90 -25.80 -9.63
CA ILE A 157 -27.88 -25.23 -8.27
C ILE A 157 -26.59 -25.59 -7.54
N GLY A 158 -26.13 -26.85 -7.65
CA GLY A 158 -24.82 -27.23 -7.09
C GLY A 158 -23.68 -26.40 -7.66
N SER A 159 -23.67 -26.18 -8.99
CA SER A 159 -22.68 -25.32 -9.65
C SER A 159 -22.76 -23.85 -9.16
N PHE A 160 -23.98 -23.36 -8.91
CA PHE A 160 -24.18 -22.02 -8.35
C PHE A 160 -23.56 -21.86 -6.97
N TYR A 161 -23.72 -22.82 -6.05
CA TYR A 161 -23.06 -22.79 -4.74
C TYR A 161 -21.53 -22.80 -4.87
N VAL A 162 -20.99 -23.68 -5.71
CA VAL A 162 -19.54 -23.75 -5.97
C VAL A 162 -19.04 -22.42 -6.52
N PHE A 163 -19.77 -21.82 -7.47
CA PHE A 163 -19.42 -20.53 -8.05
C PHE A 163 -19.36 -19.41 -7.01
N ILE A 164 -20.33 -19.31 -6.10
CA ILE A 164 -20.34 -18.31 -5.03
C ILE A 164 -19.14 -18.51 -4.08
N VAL A 165 -18.84 -19.76 -3.68
CA VAL A 165 -17.68 -20.06 -2.83
C VAL A 165 -16.37 -19.68 -3.54
N LEU A 166 -16.24 -19.96 -4.84
CA LEU A 166 -15.08 -19.57 -5.64
C LEU A 166 -14.91 -18.05 -5.71
N LEU A 167 -16.00 -17.31 -5.93
CA LEU A 167 -15.95 -15.84 -5.92
C LEU A 167 -15.47 -15.26 -4.58
N ILE A 168 -15.95 -15.85 -3.48
CA ILE A 168 -15.51 -15.44 -2.13
C ILE A 168 -14.03 -15.76 -1.96
N ASN A 169 -13.58 -16.95 -2.28
CA ASN A 169 -12.18 -17.35 -2.16
C ASN A 169 -11.24 -16.46 -2.98
N ILE A 170 -11.58 -16.16 -4.24
CA ILE A 170 -10.79 -15.24 -5.07
C ILE A 170 -10.74 -13.84 -4.43
N SER A 171 -11.87 -13.38 -3.90
CA SER A 171 -11.95 -12.05 -3.27
C SER A 171 -11.12 -12.00 -1.98
N THR A 172 -11.18 -13.01 -1.13
CA THR A 172 -10.39 -13.09 0.10
C THR A 172 -8.90 -13.20 -0.20
N MET A 173 -8.50 -14.00 -1.19
CA MET A 173 -7.10 -14.09 -1.61
C MET A 173 -6.55 -12.75 -2.08
N LYS A 174 -7.32 -12.00 -2.90
CA LYS A 174 -6.91 -10.65 -3.35
C LYS A 174 -6.77 -9.68 -2.18
N ILE A 175 -7.72 -9.67 -1.26
CA ILE A 175 -7.71 -8.81 -0.08
C ILE A 175 -6.52 -9.16 0.83
N ALA A 176 -6.28 -10.44 1.09
CA ALA A 176 -5.15 -10.89 1.90
C ALA A 176 -3.80 -10.52 1.27
N HIS A 177 -3.68 -10.65 -0.06
CA HIS A 177 -2.48 -10.24 -0.79
C HIS A 177 -2.24 -8.72 -0.71
N SER A 178 -3.29 -7.91 -0.93
CA SER A 178 -3.21 -6.45 -0.82
C SER A 178 -2.79 -5.99 0.58
N ASN A 179 -3.39 -6.56 1.62
CA ASN A 179 -3.03 -6.24 3.01
C ASN A 179 -1.58 -6.60 3.35
N ARG A 180 -1.11 -7.75 2.83
CA ARG A 180 0.28 -8.17 3.04
C ARG A 180 1.27 -7.21 2.37
N LEU A 181 0.97 -6.74 1.15
CA LEU A 181 1.78 -5.74 0.47
C LEU A 181 1.82 -4.44 1.28
N GLU A 182 0.68 -3.95 1.74
CA GLU A 182 0.59 -2.73 2.55
C GLU A 182 1.41 -2.82 3.84
N LEU A 183 1.33 -3.94 4.56
CA LEU A 183 2.14 -4.18 5.77
C LEU A 183 3.64 -4.22 5.46
N LEU A 184 4.04 -4.81 4.34
CA LEU A 184 5.43 -4.84 3.90
C LEU A 184 5.92 -3.44 3.50
N GLU A 185 5.10 -2.66 2.80
CA GLU A 185 5.41 -1.27 2.45
C GLU A 185 5.54 -0.38 3.69
N GLN A 186 4.65 -0.52 4.66
CA GLN A 186 4.73 0.19 5.93
C GLN A 186 6.00 -0.19 6.71
N GLY A 187 6.31 -1.49 6.80
CA GLY A 187 7.52 -1.97 7.44
C GLY A 187 8.79 -1.49 6.74
N PHE A 188 8.81 -1.52 5.41
CA PHE A 188 9.93 -1.01 4.62
C PHE A 188 10.09 0.50 4.79
N THR A 189 8.98 1.26 4.77
CA THR A 189 8.99 2.71 4.96
C THR A 189 9.47 3.08 6.38
N ALA A 190 9.04 2.35 7.40
CA ALA A 190 9.49 2.56 8.77
C ALA A 190 11.00 2.32 8.92
N LEU A 191 11.52 1.23 8.33
CA LEU A 191 12.96 0.96 8.31
C LEU A 191 13.74 2.04 7.54
N LYS A 192 13.25 2.41 6.36
CA LYS A 192 13.87 3.42 5.52
C LYS A 192 13.95 4.80 6.19
N ASN A 193 12.94 5.15 6.98
CA ASN A 193 12.88 6.44 7.69
C ASN A 193 13.54 6.39 9.07
N SER A 194 14.18 5.27 9.44
CA SER A 194 14.99 5.18 10.67
C SER A 194 16.32 5.92 10.52
N ASP A 195 16.65 6.80 11.47
CA ASP A 195 17.91 7.52 11.51
C ASP A 195 19.12 6.60 11.52
N ASP A 196 19.07 5.53 12.28
CA ASP A 196 20.18 4.58 12.38
C ASP A 196 20.46 3.86 11.07
N VAL A 197 19.39 3.44 10.35
CA VAL A 197 19.50 2.80 9.04
C VAL A 197 20.04 3.78 8.01
N PHE A 198 19.50 5.00 7.99
CA PHE A 198 19.98 6.04 7.08
C PHE A 198 21.47 6.35 7.32
N LYS A 199 21.88 6.60 8.56
CA LYS A 199 23.28 6.86 8.93
C LYS A 199 24.21 5.71 8.53
N ALA A 200 23.82 4.47 8.82
CA ALA A 200 24.63 3.30 8.50
C ALA A 200 24.83 3.15 6.99
N LEU A 201 23.76 3.29 6.21
CA LEU A 201 23.80 3.23 4.75
C LEU A 201 24.57 4.42 4.15
N LEU A 202 24.38 5.62 4.68
CA LEU A 202 25.07 6.82 4.20
C LEU A 202 26.58 6.71 4.44
N LYS A 203 27.00 6.32 5.66
CA LYS A 203 28.42 6.17 6.01
C LYS A 203 29.11 5.00 5.32
N SER A 204 28.36 4.07 4.73
CA SER A 204 28.90 3.01 3.88
C SER A 204 29.23 3.48 2.46
N GLN A 205 28.77 4.69 2.09
CA GLN A 205 29.00 5.26 0.75
C GLN A 205 30.35 5.99 0.68
N PRO A 206 30.90 6.19 -0.53
CA PRO A 206 32.08 7.02 -0.72
C PRO A 206 31.87 8.43 -0.15
N TYR A 207 32.91 8.91 0.52
CA TYR A 207 32.98 10.27 1.07
C TYR A 207 33.83 11.17 0.17
N PHE A 208 33.35 12.39 -0.04
CA PHE A 208 34.04 13.45 -0.76
C PHE A 208 33.97 14.73 0.05
N GLU A 209 35.10 15.43 0.19
CA GLU A 209 35.10 16.72 0.86
C GLU A 209 34.26 17.73 0.07
N THR A 210 33.36 18.40 0.75
CA THR A 210 32.44 19.37 0.14
C THR A 210 32.47 20.75 0.84
N GLN A 211 33.35 20.95 1.82
CA GLN A 211 33.47 22.21 2.48
C GLN A 211 34.25 23.20 1.60
N ASP A 212 33.76 24.43 1.51
CA ASP A 212 34.38 25.54 0.75
C ASP A 212 34.57 25.27 -0.76
N THR A 213 33.87 24.26 -1.31
CA THR A 213 33.95 23.88 -2.73
C THR A 213 33.15 24.78 -3.64
N THR A 214 32.16 25.49 -3.12
CA THR A 214 31.33 26.42 -3.89
C THR A 214 30.76 27.54 -2.99
N LYS A 215 30.57 28.72 -3.59
CA LYS A 215 29.84 29.84 -2.98
C LYS A 215 28.32 29.73 -3.24
N ILE A 216 27.88 28.81 -4.12
CA ILE A 216 26.49 28.69 -4.54
C ILE A 216 25.72 27.85 -3.51
N VAL A 217 25.07 28.53 -2.58
CA VAL A 217 24.41 27.93 -1.42
C VAL A 217 23.01 28.48 -1.27
N PHE A 218 22.04 27.57 -1.20
CA PHE A 218 20.63 27.87 -0.95
C PHE A 218 20.20 27.31 0.42
N GLY A 219 19.27 28.00 1.09
CA GLY A 219 18.83 27.65 2.43
C GLY A 219 19.78 28.13 3.51
N ASN A 220 19.86 27.42 4.62
CA ASN A 220 20.64 27.79 5.79
C ASN A 220 22.07 27.20 5.73
N PRO A 221 23.16 28.04 5.55
CA PRO A 221 24.53 27.53 5.51
C PRO A 221 24.96 26.79 6.80
N LYS A 222 24.28 27.10 7.94
CA LYS A 222 24.55 26.48 9.25
C LYS A 222 23.68 25.24 9.54
N ALA A 223 22.88 24.80 8.58
CA ALA A 223 22.06 23.61 8.76
C ALA A 223 22.92 22.36 8.98
N LYS A 224 22.43 21.46 9.82
CA LYS A 224 23.07 20.16 10.08
C LYS A 224 23.12 19.29 8.84
N LEU A 225 22.08 19.36 8.02
CA LEU A 225 21.98 18.61 6.77
C LEU A 225 22.45 19.50 5.60
N LYS A 226 23.62 19.15 5.05
CA LYS A 226 24.18 19.80 3.87
C LYS A 226 24.08 18.86 2.67
N VAL A 227 23.38 19.28 1.63
CA VAL A 227 23.23 18.56 0.38
C VAL A 227 24.07 19.22 -0.68
N THR A 228 25.02 18.50 -1.27
CA THR A 228 25.85 18.97 -2.40
C THR A 228 25.36 18.29 -3.67
N ILE A 229 25.09 19.06 -4.70
CA ILE A 229 24.58 18.56 -5.98
C ILE A 229 25.54 18.93 -7.09
N LEU A 230 26.20 17.90 -7.65
CA LEU A 230 26.88 18.04 -8.91
C LEU A 230 25.83 18.08 -10.04
N THR A 231 25.75 19.20 -10.72
CA THR A 231 24.69 19.48 -11.71
C THR A 231 25.26 19.97 -13.02
N ASN A 232 24.50 19.80 -14.10
CA ASN A 232 24.87 20.29 -15.41
C ASN A 232 23.73 21.13 -15.99
N PRO A 233 23.98 22.36 -16.46
CA PRO A 233 22.98 23.25 -17.02
C PRO A 233 22.19 22.68 -18.21
N HIS A 234 22.78 21.79 -18.98
CA HIS A 234 22.16 21.18 -20.16
C HIS A 234 21.54 19.80 -19.91
N CYS A 235 21.67 19.27 -18.72
CA CYS A 235 21.14 17.95 -18.35
C CYS A 235 19.65 18.03 -17.97
N GLU A 236 18.78 17.26 -18.61
CA GLU A 236 17.35 17.24 -18.33
C GLU A 236 17.02 16.75 -16.90
N PRO A 237 17.59 15.62 -16.41
CA PRO A 237 17.41 15.20 -15.02
C PRO A 237 17.86 16.24 -13.99
N CYS A 238 18.86 17.09 -14.32
CA CYS A 238 19.33 18.16 -13.44
C CYS A 238 18.28 19.27 -13.29
N GLY A 239 17.57 19.63 -14.34
CA GLY A 239 16.45 20.57 -14.28
C GLY A 239 15.31 20.06 -13.39
N GLN A 240 14.97 18.78 -13.54
CA GLN A 240 13.99 18.12 -12.65
C GLN A 240 14.48 18.11 -11.20
N MET A 241 15.76 17.84 -10.97
CA MET A 241 16.37 17.88 -9.64
C MET A 241 16.28 19.28 -9.03
N HIS A 242 16.60 20.32 -9.78
CA HIS A 242 16.48 21.71 -9.31
C HIS A 242 15.05 22.03 -8.86
N THR A 243 14.03 21.61 -9.63
CA THR A 243 12.62 21.80 -9.25
C THR A 243 12.26 21.08 -7.95
N ARG A 244 12.78 19.86 -7.73
CA ARG A 244 12.57 19.06 -6.51
C ARG A 244 13.24 19.72 -5.30
N VAL A 245 14.48 20.18 -5.46
CA VAL A 245 15.23 20.96 -4.42
C VAL A 245 14.48 22.21 -4.04
N LYS A 246 13.99 22.98 -5.01
CA LYS A 246 13.22 24.20 -4.74
C LYS A 246 11.99 23.94 -3.91
N LYS A 247 11.23 22.89 -4.20
CA LYS A 247 10.07 22.47 -3.38
C LYS A 247 10.47 22.11 -1.95
N MET A 248 11.60 21.46 -1.78
CA MET A 248 12.11 21.04 -0.47
C MET A 248 12.60 22.23 0.36
N LEU A 249 13.32 23.18 -0.27
CA LEU A 249 13.76 24.42 0.36
C LEU A 249 12.59 25.34 0.75
N ALA A 250 11.52 25.39 -0.04
CA ALA A 250 10.34 26.18 0.28
C ALA A 250 9.69 25.79 1.63
N ILE A 251 9.86 24.54 2.05
CA ILE A 251 9.30 24.02 3.31
C ILE A 251 10.34 24.00 4.44
N ASN A 252 11.63 23.77 4.11
CA ASN A 252 12.67 23.43 5.09
C ASN A 252 13.91 24.33 5.00
N ALA A 253 13.77 25.57 4.53
CA ALA A 253 14.92 26.46 4.30
C ALA A 253 15.80 26.66 5.53
N ASP A 254 15.23 26.67 6.74
CA ASP A 254 15.96 26.88 7.99
C ASP A 254 16.82 25.68 8.41
N LYS A 255 16.45 24.47 7.98
CA LYS A 255 17.06 23.20 8.39
C LYS A 255 17.87 22.51 7.31
N LEU A 256 17.89 23.06 6.11
CA LEU A 256 18.54 22.49 4.94
C LEU A 256 19.52 23.48 4.32
N CYS A 257 20.71 23.01 4.03
CA CYS A 257 21.71 23.69 3.22
C CYS A 257 21.86 22.92 1.90
N VAL A 258 21.64 23.58 0.76
CA VAL A 258 21.88 22.98 -0.55
C VAL A 258 22.93 23.79 -1.28
N GLN A 259 23.99 23.13 -1.72
CA GLN A 259 25.03 23.75 -2.54
C GLN A 259 25.13 23.09 -3.90
N TYR A 260 25.38 23.89 -4.94
CA TYR A 260 25.56 23.42 -6.31
C TYR A 260 27.00 23.49 -6.75
N ILE A 261 27.45 22.44 -7.43
CA ILE A 261 28.70 22.39 -8.18
C ILE A 261 28.32 22.17 -9.65
N PHE A 262 28.65 23.12 -10.51
CA PHE A 262 28.33 23.04 -11.92
C PHE A 262 29.38 22.25 -12.69
N SER A 263 28.92 21.46 -13.65
CA SER A 263 29.74 20.69 -14.59
C SER A 263 29.23 20.94 -16.00
N ALA A 264 30.10 20.88 -16.99
CA ALA A 264 29.74 20.88 -18.40
C ALA A 264 30.07 19.52 -19.04
N PHE A 265 29.37 19.14 -20.09
CA PHE A 265 29.68 17.95 -20.90
C PHE A 265 30.92 18.18 -21.81
N SER A 266 31.17 19.42 -22.22
CA SER A 266 32.24 19.84 -23.07
C SER A 266 32.60 21.31 -22.81
N ASP A 267 33.79 21.74 -23.28
CA ASP A 267 34.29 23.09 -22.98
C ASP A 267 33.47 24.18 -23.68
N ASP A 268 32.84 23.91 -24.81
CA ASP A 268 31.96 24.82 -25.53
C ASP A 268 30.65 25.14 -24.75
N LEU A 269 30.29 24.31 -23.73
CA LEU A 269 29.13 24.55 -22.87
C LEU A 269 29.47 25.26 -21.54
N LEU A 270 30.75 25.63 -21.33
CA LEU A 270 31.17 26.29 -20.08
C LEU A 270 30.54 27.68 -19.91
N ASP A 271 30.15 28.35 -20.99
CA ASP A 271 29.48 29.66 -20.90
C ASP A 271 28.15 29.59 -20.18
N SER A 272 27.46 28.46 -20.25
CA SER A 272 26.25 28.20 -19.49
C SER A 272 26.53 28.08 -17.97
N ASN A 273 27.64 27.44 -17.60
CA ASN A 273 28.09 27.38 -16.23
C ASN A 273 28.43 28.79 -15.71
N ARG A 274 29.21 29.55 -16.50
CA ARG A 274 29.56 30.96 -16.20
C ARG A 274 28.33 31.80 -15.98
N PHE A 275 27.34 31.68 -16.85
CA PHE A 275 26.08 32.42 -16.72
C PHE A 275 25.34 32.10 -15.45
N LEU A 276 25.14 30.83 -15.10
CA LEU A 276 24.41 30.45 -13.88
C LEU A 276 25.21 30.83 -12.61
N ILE A 277 26.54 30.74 -12.64
CA ILE A 277 27.40 31.25 -11.54
C ILE A 277 27.25 32.77 -11.41
N ALA A 278 27.34 33.54 -12.53
CA ALA A 278 27.13 34.96 -12.56
C ALA A 278 25.76 35.38 -12.02
N THR A 279 24.72 34.64 -12.43
CA THR A 279 23.35 34.84 -11.93
C THR A 279 23.29 34.72 -10.42
N TYR A 280 23.95 33.69 -9.85
CA TYR A 280 23.97 33.54 -8.38
C TYR A 280 24.75 34.65 -7.67
N LEU A 281 25.92 35.01 -8.16
CA LEU A 281 26.81 36.01 -7.53
C LEU A 281 26.26 37.44 -7.58
N ASN A 282 25.44 37.77 -8.60
CA ASN A 282 24.99 39.14 -8.85
C ASN A 282 23.46 39.29 -8.76
N GLY A 283 22.69 38.22 -8.79
CA GLY A 283 21.22 38.27 -8.75
C GLY A 283 20.65 38.44 -7.34
N LYS A 284 19.42 38.92 -7.28
CA LYS A 284 18.66 38.95 -6.04
C LYS A 284 18.01 37.59 -5.79
N SER A 285 17.82 37.20 -4.54
CA SER A 285 17.36 35.84 -4.16
C SER A 285 16.16 35.34 -4.95
N GLY A 286 15.09 36.13 -5.12
CA GLY A 286 13.91 35.71 -5.91
C GLY A 286 14.16 35.63 -7.42
N GLU A 287 15.01 36.50 -7.96
CA GLU A 287 15.40 36.54 -9.36
C GLU A 287 16.26 35.34 -9.76
N ILE A 288 17.18 34.93 -8.91
CA ILE A 288 18.04 33.75 -9.11
C ILE A 288 17.18 32.51 -9.34
N ASP A 289 16.17 32.29 -8.50
CA ASP A 289 15.27 31.15 -8.57
C ASP A 289 14.46 31.10 -9.88
N GLU A 290 14.01 32.27 -10.37
CA GLU A 290 13.26 32.39 -11.62
C GLU A 290 14.16 32.15 -12.82
N ILE A 291 15.34 32.73 -12.83
CA ILE A 291 16.30 32.58 -13.93
C ILE A 291 16.79 31.12 -14.03
N TYR A 292 17.08 30.46 -12.91
CA TYR A 292 17.46 29.05 -12.91
C TYR A 292 16.35 28.16 -13.43
N LYS A 293 15.10 28.41 -13.01
CA LYS A 293 13.92 27.69 -13.53
C LYS A 293 13.77 27.90 -15.03
N ASP A 294 13.78 29.16 -15.50
CA ASP A 294 13.62 29.49 -16.92
C ASP A 294 14.76 28.93 -17.77
N TRP A 295 15.98 28.88 -17.19
CA TRP A 295 17.13 28.25 -17.85
C TRP A 295 16.85 26.77 -18.13
N TYR A 296 16.48 26.01 -17.13
CA TYR A 296 16.25 24.57 -17.28
C TYR A 296 15.00 24.26 -18.13
N GLU A 297 14.00 25.14 -18.14
CA GLU A 297 12.79 24.94 -18.94
C GLU A 297 12.99 25.36 -20.42
N LYS A 298 13.71 26.46 -20.69
CA LYS A 298 13.79 27.08 -22.02
C LYS A 298 15.19 27.51 -22.40
N GLY A 299 15.92 28.15 -21.48
CA GLY A 299 17.21 28.83 -21.79
C GLY A 299 18.27 27.90 -22.33
N LYS A 300 18.38 26.69 -21.80
CA LYS A 300 19.36 25.69 -22.26
C LYS A 300 19.28 25.29 -23.73
N TYR A 301 18.12 25.48 -24.36
CA TYR A 301 17.91 25.18 -25.79
C TYR A 301 18.26 26.35 -26.71
N HIS A 302 18.39 27.58 -26.17
CA HIS A 302 18.72 28.83 -26.86
C HIS A 302 19.64 29.66 -25.96
N SER A 303 20.80 29.08 -25.59
CA SER A 303 21.69 29.62 -24.57
C SER A 303 22.16 31.03 -24.85
N ASP A 304 22.61 31.31 -26.07
CA ASP A 304 23.16 32.60 -26.45
C ASP A 304 22.10 33.71 -26.36
N ASP A 305 20.91 33.46 -26.90
CA ASP A 305 19.78 34.41 -26.86
C ASP A 305 19.27 34.62 -25.42
N PHE A 306 19.33 33.56 -24.58
CA PHE A 306 18.92 33.65 -23.21
C PHE A 306 19.93 34.43 -22.39
N ILE A 307 21.20 34.16 -22.48
CA ILE A 307 22.30 34.86 -21.78
C ILE A 307 22.32 36.34 -22.16
N ALA A 308 22.11 36.67 -23.44
CA ALA A 308 22.11 38.04 -23.93
C ALA A 308 21.01 38.94 -23.31
N LYS A 309 19.97 38.38 -22.74
CA LYS A 309 18.89 39.13 -22.05
C LYS A 309 19.33 39.72 -20.70
N TYR A 310 20.41 39.16 -20.11
CA TYR A 310 20.86 39.51 -18.79
C TYR A 310 22.23 40.17 -18.84
N ASN A 311 22.41 41.23 -18.07
CA ASN A 311 23.68 41.98 -18.00
C ASN A 311 24.32 41.78 -16.61
N PHE A 312 24.79 40.53 -16.35
CA PHE A 312 25.50 40.24 -15.09
C PHE A 312 27.00 40.55 -15.19
N SER A 313 27.60 40.94 -14.07
CA SER A 313 29.05 41.00 -13.93
C SER A 313 29.64 39.59 -13.89
N PHE A 314 30.77 39.39 -14.53
CA PHE A 314 31.52 38.12 -14.46
C PHE A 314 32.68 38.19 -13.45
N GLU A 315 32.69 39.19 -12.60
CA GLU A 315 33.68 39.28 -11.49
C GLU A 315 33.51 38.10 -10.52
N GLY A 316 34.61 37.39 -10.24
CA GLY A 316 34.62 36.20 -9.36
C GLY A 316 34.05 34.91 -9.97
N VAL A 317 33.53 34.96 -11.19
CA VAL A 317 32.93 33.77 -11.85
C VAL A 317 33.99 32.74 -12.21
N GLU A 318 35.13 33.17 -12.78
CA GLU A 318 36.22 32.25 -13.15
C GLU A 318 36.85 31.59 -11.90
N GLU A 319 36.98 32.32 -10.78
CA GLU A 319 37.47 31.76 -9.54
C GLU A 319 36.54 30.62 -9.05
N GLU A 320 35.22 30.85 -9.12
CA GLU A 320 34.23 29.88 -8.69
C GLU A 320 34.17 28.68 -9.64
N LEU A 321 34.21 28.92 -10.97
CA LEU A 321 34.26 27.88 -11.94
C LEU A 321 35.48 26.97 -11.82
N GLU A 322 36.66 27.55 -11.54
CA GLU A 322 37.90 26.79 -11.33
C GLU A 322 37.79 25.91 -10.06
N LYS A 323 37.16 26.37 -8.96
CA LYS A 323 36.87 25.53 -7.77
C LYS A 323 36.02 24.32 -8.13
N HIS A 324 34.96 24.53 -8.95
CA HIS A 324 34.12 23.44 -9.39
C HIS A 324 34.90 22.42 -10.23
N GLU A 325 35.71 22.86 -11.17
CA GLU A 325 36.52 22.00 -12.02
C GLU A 325 37.63 21.27 -11.23
N GLN A 326 38.27 21.94 -10.24
CA GLN A 326 39.23 21.29 -9.35
C GLN A 326 38.57 20.20 -8.52
N TRP A 327 37.39 20.46 -7.95
CA TRP A 327 36.65 19.47 -7.17
C TRP A 327 36.24 18.27 -8.06
N LYS A 328 35.78 18.48 -9.29
CA LYS A 328 35.48 17.42 -10.25
C LYS A 328 36.73 16.58 -10.55
N ARG A 329 37.87 17.22 -10.83
CA ARG A 329 39.13 16.50 -11.08
C ARG A 329 39.56 15.65 -9.90
N TYR A 330 39.38 16.18 -8.70
CA TYR A 330 39.72 15.46 -7.45
C TYR A 330 38.80 14.27 -7.18
N THR A 331 37.49 14.44 -7.36
CA THR A 331 36.49 13.39 -7.04
C THR A 331 36.29 12.38 -8.13
N HIS A 332 36.67 12.68 -9.38
CA HIS A 332 36.39 11.89 -10.59
C HIS A 332 34.88 11.65 -10.83
N LEU A 333 34.00 12.46 -10.22
CA LEU A 333 32.55 12.37 -10.43
C LEU A 333 32.18 13.03 -11.76
N VAL A 334 31.52 12.27 -12.64
CA VAL A 334 31.10 12.74 -13.98
C VAL A 334 29.59 12.67 -14.18
N ALA A 335 28.89 11.80 -13.46
CA ALA A 335 27.44 11.63 -13.61
C ALA A 335 26.68 12.81 -13.00
N THR A 336 25.68 13.34 -13.73
CA THR A 336 24.83 14.45 -13.27
C THR A 336 23.34 14.08 -13.43
N PRO A 337 22.48 14.36 -12.43
CA PRO A 337 22.83 14.91 -11.13
C PRO A 337 23.43 13.85 -10.21
N THR A 338 24.49 14.20 -9.47
CA THR A 338 25.02 13.41 -8.35
C THR A 338 24.72 14.15 -7.04
N ILE A 339 24.20 13.46 -6.05
CA ILE A 339 23.78 14.02 -4.76
C ILE A 339 24.69 13.50 -3.67
N LEU A 340 25.25 14.39 -2.87
CA LEU A 340 25.97 14.05 -1.66
C LEU A 340 25.25 14.66 -0.44
N VAL A 341 25.29 13.96 0.67
CA VAL A 341 24.74 14.39 1.96
C VAL A 341 25.86 14.41 2.96
N ASN A 342 26.18 15.59 3.51
CA ASN A 342 27.31 15.80 4.40
C ASN A 342 28.63 15.18 3.86
N GLY A 343 28.84 15.26 2.55
CA GLY A 343 30.00 14.72 1.85
C GLY A 343 29.88 13.26 1.41
N TYR A 344 28.94 12.49 1.90
CA TYR A 344 28.70 11.09 1.47
C TYR A 344 27.77 11.03 0.26
N LEU A 345 28.06 10.15 -0.68
CA LEU A 345 27.17 9.89 -1.81
C LEU A 345 25.81 9.40 -1.30
N LEU A 346 24.72 9.95 -1.82
CA LEU A 346 23.36 9.52 -1.42
C LEU A 346 23.14 8.06 -1.80
N PRO A 347 22.78 7.16 -0.85
CA PRO A 347 22.52 5.77 -1.17
C PRO A 347 21.35 5.63 -2.17
N PRO A 348 21.41 4.67 -3.11
CA PRO A 348 20.41 4.55 -4.20
C PRO A 348 18.98 4.23 -3.72
N GLN A 349 18.84 3.76 -2.47
CA GLN A 349 17.54 3.53 -1.83
C GLN A 349 16.82 4.82 -1.45
N TYR A 350 17.54 5.96 -1.39
CA TYR A 350 17.00 7.25 -0.97
C TYR A 350 16.89 8.22 -2.15
N THR A 351 15.87 9.06 -2.08
CA THR A 351 15.69 10.21 -2.96
C THR A 351 15.87 11.50 -2.16
N ILE A 352 15.97 12.63 -2.85
CA ILE A 352 16.15 13.91 -2.18
C ILE A 352 14.99 14.23 -1.23
N GLU A 353 13.77 13.84 -1.57
CA GLU A 353 12.58 14.06 -0.73
C GLU A 353 12.65 13.29 0.60
N ASN A 354 13.29 12.12 0.62
CA ASN A 354 13.44 11.36 1.85
C ASN A 354 14.30 12.11 2.88
N LEU A 355 15.15 13.04 2.44
CA LEU A 355 15.99 13.82 3.33
C LEU A 355 15.19 14.73 4.28
N SER A 356 13.93 15.02 3.96
CA SER A 356 13.02 15.74 4.85
C SER A 356 12.78 15.03 6.20
N PHE A 357 12.96 13.72 6.26
CA PHE A 357 12.88 12.95 7.52
C PHE A 357 14.12 13.07 8.39
N PHE A 358 15.26 13.53 7.85
CA PHE A 358 16.57 13.51 8.48
C PHE A 358 17.18 14.90 8.73
N LEU A 359 16.37 15.96 8.66
CA LEU A 359 16.83 17.35 8.76
C LEU A 359 17.51 17.67 10.10
N ASP A 360 17.09 17.03 11.18
CA ASP A 360 17.63 17.22 12.54
C ASP A 360 18.62 16.10 12.94
N THR A 361 18.90 15.16 12.05
CA THR A 361 19.73 13.99 12.29
C THR A 361 21.21 14.39 12.33
N ASP A 362 21.95 14.00 13.36
CA ASP A 362 23.40 14.19 13.45
C ASP A 362 24.11 13.08 12.65
N ILE A 363 24.70 13.44 11.51
CA ILE A 363 25.36 12.53 10.55
C ILE A 363 26.87 12.57 10.73
#